data_0fe618185cff618f66cd968ce5e1a518
#
_entry.id   0fe618185cff618f66cd968ce5e1a518
#
_cell.length_a   1.000
_cell.length_b   1.000
_cell.length_c   1.000
_cell.angle_alpha   90.00
_cell.angle_beta   90.00
_cell.angle_gamma   90.00
#
_symmetry.space_group_name_H-M   'P 1'
#
loop_
_entity.id
_entity.type
_entity.pdbx_description
1 polymer ?
#
loop_
_entity_poly.entity_id
_entity_poly.type
_entity_poly.pdbx_seq_one_letter_code
_entity_poly.pdbx_strand_id
1 'polypeptide(L)'
;MRIAVNTRLLLKGKLEGIGWFTFQTLKRIVLAHPEHTFLFIFDRPYDASFIFADNVIPIVIPPPARHPILFYLWFEWSIPYVLKKYKADLFLSPDGIGSLRTKVPSVLVMHDLAFEHYPEHLKWSHSVFMRYYSKRYAHKAQQIVTVSHFSKQDIVAHYGVDAAKITVACNGAHSAYKPLTWEQRELVKKEYAQGEEYFIFAGALHPRKNVVALLKAFVLFKKRNRTNMKLVVVGRLAWNYEEVEQMRDTMPFKEDVIWVGYSEVNQLCSIIGAAYAMVYPSLFEGFGIPILESYYCDVPAIVSTTSSMPEVGGDAALYVDPMDDQSIADAMSQMYKDELLRKQLIEKAKVHRTKFTWDKAAEALWQALLKAVA
;
A
#
# COMPACT_ATOMS: atom_id res chain seq x y z
N MET A 1 0.20 -11.89 27.87
CA MET A 1 1.23 -12.40 26.94
C MET A 1 2.29 -11.34 26.68
N ARG A 2 3.50 -11.77 26.33
CA ARG A 2 4.57 -10.93 25.79
C ARG A 2 4.63 -11.10 24.28
N ILE A 3 4.18 -10.11 23.53
CA ILE A 3 4.09 -10.14 22.08
C ILE A 3 5.26 -9.35 21.50
N ALA A 4 6.21 -10.03 20.89
CA ALA A 4 7.33 -9.39 20.21
C ALA A 4 6.93 -8.99 18.79
N VAL A 5 7.26 -7.77 18.40
CA VAL A 5 6.86 -7.22 17.10
C VAL A 5 8.08 -6.68 16.38
N ASN A 6 8.28 -7.09 15.14
CA ASN A 6 9.22 -6.47 14.23
C ASN A 6 8.70 -5.08 13.81
N THR A 7 9.34 -4.03 14.28
CA THR A 7 8.94 -2.64 14.03
C THR A 7 9.97 -1.85 13.20
N ARG A 8 10.86 -2.54 12.47
CA ARG A 8 11.95 -1.93 11.68
C ARG A 8 11.46 -0.93 10.61
N LEU A 9 10.21 -1.04 10.15
CA LEU A 9 9.60 -0.15 9.14
C LEU A 9 8.80 1.01 9.75
N LEU A 10 8.76 1.16 11.08
CA LEU A 10 8.25 2.38 11.72
C LEU A 10 9.32 3.47 11.68
N LEU A 11 9.35 4.23 10.59
CA LEU A 11 10.33 5.28 10.32
C LEU A 11 9.61 6.64 10.28
N LYS A 12 9.98 7.56 11.18
CA LYS A 12 9.39 8.90 11.24
C LYS A 12 9.54 9.65 9.92
N GLY A 13 8.44 10.21 9.41
CA GLY A 13 8.40 10.94 8.15
C GLY A 13 8.61 10.07 6.89
N LYS A 14 8.64 8.72 7.04
CA LYS A 14 8.87 7.79 5.93
C LYS A 14 7.99 6.54 6.02
N LEU A 15 6.78 6.67 6.55
CA LEU A 15 5.82 5.57 6.54
C LEU A 15 5.26 5.40 5.13
N GLU A 16 5.50 4.25 4.54
CA GLU A 16 4.89 3.78 3.28
C GLU A 16 3.87 2.67 3.61
N GLY A 17 3.21 2.06 2.64
CA GLY A 17 2.09 1.14 2.83
C GLY A 17 2.23 0.13 3.99
N ILE A 18 3.34 -0.63 4.03
CA ILE A 18 3.63 -1.58 5.13
C ILE A 18 3.82 -0.86 6.47
N GLY A 19 4.50 0.28 6.46
CA GLY A 19 4.70 1.11 7.66
C GLY A 19 3.37 1.65 8.18
N TRP A 20 2.48 2.11 7.31
CA TRP A 20 1.14 2.58 7.68
C TRP A 20 0.27 1.44 8.22
N PHE A 21 0.27 0.27 7.59
CA PHE A 21 -0.42 -0.91 8.13
C PHE A 21 0.06 -1.22 9.54
N THR A 22 1.38 -1.31 9.72
CA THR A 22 2.00 -1.60 11.02
C THR A 22 1.64 -0.56 12.07
N PHE A 23 1.76 0.73 11.74
CA PHE A 23 1.43 1.83 12.65
C PHE A 23 -0.04 1.81 13.08
N GLN A 24 -0.95 1.73 12.10
CA GLN A 24 -2.38 1.86 12.35
C GLN A 24 -2.95 0.66 13.10
N THR A 25 -2.49 -0.55 12.79
CA THR A 25 -2.97 -1.76 13.48
C THR A 25 -2.36 -1.90 14.87
N LEU A 26 -1.04 -1.69 15.03
CA LEU A 26 -0.38 -1.81 16.31
C LEU A 26 -0.86 -0.77 17.31
N LYS A 27 -1.04 0.49 16.88
CA LYS A 27 -1.56 1.54 17.77
C LYS A 27 -2.91 1.13 18.39
N ARG A 28 -3.81 0.58 17.58
CA ARG A 28 -5.13 0.12 18.04
C ARG A 28 -5.03 -1.09 18.96
N ILE A 29 -4.25 -2.09 18.58
CA ILE A 29 -4.06 -3.32 19.36
C ILE A 29 -3.42 -3.01 20.72
N VAL A 30 -2.37 -2.21 20.75
CA VAL A 30 -1.67 -1.85 22.00
C VAL A 30 -2.58 -1.13 22.97
N LEU A 31 -3.37 -0.17 22.47
CA LEU A 31 -4.30 0.62 23.29
C LEU A 31 -5.52 -0.20 23.77
N ALA A 32 -5.98 -1.16 22.95
CA ALA A 32 -7.12 -2.01 23.29
C ALA A 32 -6.77 -3.14 24.26
N HIS A 33 -5.48 -3.51 24.37
CA HIS A 33 -5.02 -4.66 25.16
C HIS A 33 -3.90 -4.29 26.15
N PRO A 34 -4.19 -3.43 27.14
CA PRO A 34 -3.20 -2.97 28.14
C PRO A 34 -2.68 -4.10 29.05
N GLU A 35 -3.39 -5.23 29.15
CA GLU A 35 -3.01 -6.42 29.92
C GLU A 35 -1.87 -7.21 29.26
N HIS A 36 -1.49 -6.90 28.03
CA HIS A 36 -0.40 -7.55 27.32
C HIS A 36 0.83 -6.63 27.22
N THR A 37 2.02 -7.20 27.18
CA THR A 37 3.28 -6.48 26.98
C THR A 37 3.71 -6.61 25.53
N PHE A 38 3.97 -5.50 24.86
CA PHE A 38 4.44 -5.45 23.47
C PHE A 38 5.93 -5.10 23.41
N LEU A 39 6.74 -6.02 22.89
CA LEU A 39 8.19 -5.83 22.70
C LEU A 39 8.43 -5.32 21.28
N PHE A 40 8.59 -4.01 21.11
CA PHE A 40 8.82 -3.41 19.79
C PHE A 40 10.30 -3.48 19.43
N ILE A 41 10.65 -4.30 18.42
CA ILE A 41 12.03 -4.60 18.03
C ILE A 41 12.41 -3.76 16.82
N PHE A 42 13.34 -2.84 17.02
CA PHE A 42 13.88 -1.95 15.99
C PHE A 42 15.30 -2.39 15.59
N ASP A 43 15.66 -2.21 14.33
CA ASP A 43 16.99 -2.44 13.79
C ASP A 43 17.90 -1.21 13.88
N ARG A 44 17.38 -0.11 14.40
CA ARG A 44 18.03 1.22 14.54
C ARG A 44 17.32 2.05 15.61
N PRO A 45 17.87 3.22 16.00
CA PRO A 45 17.15 4.16 16.89
C PRO A 45 15.76 4.48 16.36
N TYR A 46 14.78 4.50 17.27
CA TYR A 46 13.36 4.75 16.98
C TYR A 46 12.95 6.16 17.43
N ASP A 47 11.81 6.63 16.92
CA ASP A 47 11.16 7.85 17.41
C ASP A 47 10.14 7.51 18.49
N ALA A 48 10.11 8.33 19.57
CA ALA A 48 9.22 8.11 20.71
C ALA A 48 7.73 8.11 20.34
N SER A 49 7.33 8.75 19.23
CA SER A 49 5.94 8.74 18.75
C SER A 49 5.41 7.36 18.36
N PHE A 50 6.29 6.36 18.22
CA PHE A 50 5.91 4.98 17.98
C PHE A 50 5.69 4.16 19.26
N ILE A 51 5.92 4.75 20.44
CA ILE A 51 5.63 4.12 21.73
C ILE A 51 4.25 4.59 22.17
N PHE A 52 3.24 3.78 21.88
CA PHE A 52 1.84 4.18 21.96
C PHE A 52 1.27 4.20 23.38
N ALA A 53 1.84 3.41 24.30
CA ALA A 53 1.41 3.30 25.70
C ALA A 53 2.51 2.64 26.56
N ASP A 54 2.31 2.62 27.88
CA ASP A 54 3.28 2.12 28.86
C ASP A 54 3.52 0.60 28.77
N ASN A 55 2.61 -0.14 28.16
CA ASN A 55 2.74 -1.58 27.91
C ASN A 55 3.65 -1.91 26.70
N VAL A 56 4.27 -0.91 26.06
CA VAL A 56 5.24 -1.08 24.98
C VAL A 56 6.66 -0.93 25.51
N ILE A 57 7.48 -1.95 25.28
CA ILE A 57 8.92 -1.97 25.61
C ILE A 57 9.70 -1.89 24.31
N PRO A 58 10.37 -0.76 24.00
CA PRO A 58 11.21 -0.65 22.80
C PRO A 58 12.55 -1.35 23.00
N ILE A 59 12.99 -2.09 21.98
CA ILE A 59 14.25 -2.84 21.97
C ILE A 59 14.97 -2.54 20.67
N VAL A 60 16.18 -1.99 20.74
CA VAL A 60 17.04 -1.76 19.56
C VAL A 60 18.10 -2.83 19.51
N ILE A 61 18.20 -3.55 18.37
CA ILE A 61 19.20 -4.59 18.16
C ILE A 61 19.84 -4.50 16.76
N PRO A 62 21.18 -4.62 16.66
CA PRO A 62 21.87 -4.71 15.38
C PRO A 62 21.69 -6.08 14.71
N PRO A 63 22.10 -6.21 13.41
CA PRO A 63 22.54 -5.15 12.51
C PRO A 63 21.33 -4.41 11.87
N PRO A 64 21.52 -3.20 11.29
CA PRO A 64 20.48 -2.54 10.51
C PRO A 64 20.09 -3.40 9.30
N ALA A 65 18.84 -3.87 9.25
CA ALA A 65 18.35 -4.81 8.25
C ALA A 65 17.98 -4.08 6.94
N ARG A 66 18.98 -3.77 6.10
CA ARG A 66 18.82 -3.03 4.83
C ARG A 66 19.31 -3.78 3.59
N HIS A 67 19.94 -4.93 3.75
CA HIS A 67 20.50 -5.76 2.68
C HIS A 67 20.19 -7.24 2.96
N PRO A 68 20.02 -8.11 1.96
CA PRO A 68 19.67 -9.52 2.16
C PRO A 68 20.50 -10.27 3.21
N ILE A 69 21.83 -10.07 3.22
CA ILE A 69 22.71 -10.68 4.24
C ILE A 69 22.36 -10.16 5.65
N LEU A 70 22.10 -8.85 5.78
CA LEU A 70 21.72 -8.25 7.05
C LEU A 70 20.31 -8.65 7.47
N PHE A 71 19.38 -8.88 6.51
CA PHE A 71 18.08 -9.50 6.80
C PHE A 71 18.27 -10.88 7.40
N TYR A 72 19.09 -11.73 6.75
CA TYR A 72 19.38 -13.06 7.28
C TYR A 72 19.94 -13.01 8.70
N LEU A 73 20.98 -12.20 8.95
CA LEU A 73 21.57 -12.07 10.28
C LEU A 73 20.57 -11.57 11.32
N TRP A 74 19.76 -10.56 10.96
CA TRP A 74 18.82 -9.97 11.89
C TRP A 74 17.65 -10.92 12.21
N PHE A 75 17.03 -11.52 11.20
CA PHE A 75 15.88 -12.41 11.39
C PHE A 75 16.26 -13.79 11.92
N GLU A 76 17.44 -14.34 11.55
CA GLU A 76 17.81 -15.71 11.94
C GLU A 76 18.69 -15.76 13.20
N TRP A 77 19.24 -14.64 13.67
CA TRP A 77 20.09 -14.60 14.86
C TRP A 77 19.63 -13.56 15.87
N SER A 78 19.51 -12.30 15.49
CA SER A 78 19.18 -11.22 16.44
C SER A 78 17.75 -11.35 16.98
N ILE A 79 16.75 -11.61 16.12
CA ILE A 79 15.36 -11.84 16.54
C ILE A 79 15.24 -13.04 17.49
N PRO A 80 15.70 -14.27 17.15
CA PRO A 80 15.63 -15.41 18.08
C PRO A 80 16.29 -15.16 19.43
N TYR A 81 17.42 -14.42 19.44
CA TYR A 81 18.09 -14.03 20.69
C TYR A 81 17.17 -13.15 21.57
N VAL A 82 16.53 -12.13 20.99
CA VAL A 82 15.61 -11.24 21.72
C VAL A 82 14.38 -12.01 22.20
N LEU A 83 13.77 -12.81 21.34
CA LEU A 83 12.59 -13.62 21.69
C LEU A 83 12.89 -14.50 22.92
N LYS A 84 14.05 -15.15 22.95
CA LYS A 84 14.49 -15.97 24.08
C LYS A 84 14.79 -15.13 25.33
N LYS A 85 15.56 -14.03 25.18
CA LYS A 85 15.99 -13.16 26.28
C LYS A 85 14.80 -12.55 27.03
N TYR A 86 13.79 -12.08 26.28
CA TYR A 86 12.61 -11.42 26.85
C TYR A 86 11.44 -12.37 27.08
N LYS A 87 11.63 -13.68 26.85
CA LYS A 87 10.62 -14.74 27.01
C LYS A 87 9.31 -14.37 26.28
N ALA A 88 9.44 -14.05 24.98
CA ALA A 88 8.29 -13.73 24.14
C ALA A 88 7.42 -14.98 23.93
N ASP A 89 6.10 -14.82 24.08
CA ASP A 89 5.11 -15.87 23.86
C ASP A 89 4.75 -15.99 22.37
N LEU A 90 4.81 -14.86 21.64
CA LEU A 90 4.41 -14.74 20.25
C LEU A 90 5.32 -13.73 19.51
N PHE A 91 5.58 -13.99 18.24
CA PHE A 91 6.30 -13.07 17.35
C PHE A 91 5.43 -12.63 16.18
N LEU A 92 5.21 -11.32 16.04
CA LEU A 92 4.55 -10.69 14.89
C LEU A 92 5.59 -10.04 13.97
N SER A 93 5.57 -10.37 12.68
CA SER A 93 6.39 -9.70 11.67
C SER A 93 5.52 -9.10 10.56
N PRO A 94 5.32 -7.77 10.55
CA PRO A 94 4.40 -7.09 9.64
C PRO A 94 4.91 -6.89 8.21
N ASP A 95 6.12 -7.33 7.88
CA ASP A 95 6.78 -7.10 6.58
C ASP A 95 7.05 -8.38 5.76
N GLY A 96 6.42 -9.48 6.14
CA GLY A 96 6.49 -10.75 5.41
C GLY A 96 7.80 -11.54 5.60
N ILE A 97 8.77 -11.02 6.37
CA ILE A 97 10.02 -11.69 6.67
C ILE A 97 9.95 -12.29 8.08
N GLY A 98 10.23 -13.56 8.23
CA GLY A 98 10.18 -14.29 9.50
C GLY A 98 11.54 -14.81 9.95
N SER A 99 11.50 -15.77 10.89
CA SER A 99 12.68 -16.51 11.32
C SER A 99 12.41 -18.00 11.26
N LEU A 100 13.26 -18.75 10.56
CA LEU A 100 13.18 -20.21 10.51
C LEU A 100 13.76 -20.85 11.78
N ARG A 101 14.61 -20.12 12.52
CA ARG A 101 15.32 -20.64 13.71
C ARG A 101 14.54 -20.47 15.01
N THR A 102 13.57 -19.56 15.05
CA THR A 102 12.78 -19.40 16.28
C THR A 102 11.84 -20.58 16.53
N LYS A 103 11.63 -20.92 17.81
CA LYS A 103 10.60 -21.86 18.27
C LYS A 103 9.36 -21.12 18.79
N VAL A 104 9.42 -19.79 18.92
CA VAL A 104 8.29 -18.98 19.33
C VAL A 104 7.26 -18.97 18.21
N PRO A 105 5.97 -19.21 18.50
CA PRO A 105 4.89 -19.08 17.53
C PRO A 105 4.96 -17.73 16.80
N SER A 106 4.71 -17.74 15.49
CA SER A 106 4.84 -16.50 14.71
C SER A 106 3.64 -16.24 13.81
N VAL A 107 3.31 -14.96 13.68
CA VAL A 107 2.34 -14.43 12.71
C VAL A 107 3.09 -13.54 11.72
N LEU A 108 2.92 -13.82 10.44
CA LEU A 108 3.52 -13.01 9.36
C LEU A 108 2.43 -12.24 8.65
N VAL A 109 2.70 -10.94 8.35
CA VAL A 109 1.85 -10.18 7.44
C VAL A 109 2.51 -10.17 6.06
N MET A 110 1.94 -10.89 5.12
CA MET A 110 2.40 -10.94 3.72
C MET A 110 1.48 -10.05 2.89
N HIS A 111 1.95 -8.86 2.50
CA HIS A 111 1.12 -7.86 1.82
C HIS A 111 0.80 -8.25 0.39
N ASP A 112 1.77 -8.78 -0.35
CA ASP A 112 1.63 -9.32 -1.70
C ASP A 112 2.79 -10.25 -2.06
N LEU A 113 2.72 -10.84 -3.24
CA LEU A 113 3.79 -11.63 -3.84
C LEU A 113 4.30 -11.00 -5.15
N ALA A 114 4.31 -9.67 -5.25
CA ALA A 114 4.77 -8.97 -6.44
C ALA A 114 6.18 -9.41 -6.91
N PHE A 115 7.04 -9.78 -5.97
CA PHE A 115 8.39 -10.29 -6.27
C PHE A 115 8.41 -11.70 -6.92
N GLU A 116 7.33 -12.46 -6.82
CA GLU A 116 7.18 -13.73 -7.56
C GLU A 116 6.70 -13.48 -8.99
N HIS A 117 5.77 -12.53 -9.18
CA HIS A 117 5.19 -12.19 -10.48
C HIS A 117 6.11 -11.32 -11.34
N TYR A 118 6.83 -10.40 -10.71
CA TYR A 118 7.70 -9.39 -11.36
C TYR A 118 9.09 -9.35 -10.68
N PRO A 119 9.86 -10.47 -10.73
CA PRO A 119 11.17 -10.55 -10.07
C PRO A 119 12.17 -9.53 -10.61
N GLU A 120 12.03 -9.11 -11.87
CA GLU A 120 12.84 -8.10 -12.55
C GLU A 120 12.62 -6.68 -12.00
N HIS A 121 11.49 -6.44 -11.32
CA HIS A 121 11.21 -5.16 -10.68
C HIS A 121 11.94 -4.96 -9.35
N LEU A 122 12.74 -5.94 -8.92
CA LEU A 122 13.59 -5.88 -7.74
C LEU A 122 15.07 -6.03 -8.09
N LYS A 123 15.94 -5.49 -7.24
CA LYS A 123 17.37 -5.83 -7.31
C LYS A 123 17.53 -7.34 -7.19
N TRP A 124 18.35 -7.93 -8.04
CA TRP A 124 18.56 -9.38 -8.12
C TRP A 124 18.77 -10.04 -6.74
N SER A 125 19.63 -9.48 -5.89
CA SER A 125 19.90 -10.04 -4.55
C SER A 125 18.67 -10.06 -3.64
N HIS A 126 17.80 -9.05 -3.74
CA HIS A 126 16.54 -8.99 -2.97
C HIS A 126 15.52 -9.99 -3.54
N SER A 127 15.39 -10.04 -4.87
CA SER A 127 14.52 -10.99 -5.56
C SER A 127 14.85 -12.43 -5.18
N VAL A 128 16.14 -12.82 -5.26
CA VAL A 128 16.62 -14.15 -4.87
C VAL A 128 16.34 -14.44 -3.39
N PHE A 129 16.62 -13.48 -2.49
CA PHE A 129 16.34 -13.64 -1.06
C PHE A 129 14.85 -13.86 -0.80
N MET A 130 14.00 -12.97 -1.32
CA MET A 130 12.55 -13.03 -1.10
C MET A 130 11.96 -14.34 -1.64
N ARG A 131 12.24 -14.70 -2.88
CA ARG A 131 11.75 -15.94 -3.51
C ARG A 131 12.23 -17.21 -2.81
N TYR A 132 13.46 -17.21 -2.27
CA TYR A 132 14.00 -18.37 -1.53
C TYR A 132 13.38 -18.49 -0.13
N TYR A 133 13.21 -17.40 0.61
CA TYR A 133 12.82 -17.43 2.01
C TYR A 133 11.31 -17.28 2.25
N SER A 134 10.58 -16.48 1.44
CA SER A 134 9.17 -16.17 1.74
C SER A 134 8.28 -17.39 1.82
N LYS A 135 8.41 -18.34 0.89
CA LYS A 135 7.69 -19.62 0.96
C LYS A 135 8.00 -20.39 2.25
N ARG A 136 9.26 -20.41 2.66
CA ARG A 136 9.69 -21.11 3.90
C ARG A 136 9.14 -20.43 5.14
N TYR A 137 9.15 -19.10 5.17
CA TYR A 137 8.54 -18.33 6.25
C TYR A 137 7.02 -18.55 6.31
N ALA A 138 6.34 -18.57 5.18
CA ALA A 138 4.91 -18.84 5.10
C ALA A 138 4.54 -20.22 5.68
N HIS A 139 5.31 -21.26 5.34
CA HIS A 139 5.10 -22.60 5.90
C HIS A 139 5.41 -22.66 7.41
N LYS A 140 6.45 -21.95 7.86
CA LYS A 140 6.89 -21.96 9.27
C LYS A 140 5.93 -21.19 10.20
N ALA A 141 5.35 -20.09 9.74
CA ALA A 141 4.44 -19.27 10.56
C ALA A 141 3.20 -20.06 11.00
N GLN A 142 2.70 -19.84 12.21
CA GLN A 142 1.44 -20.42 12.71
C GLN A 142 0.24 -19.82 12.00
N GLN A 143 0.26 -18.51 11.78
CA GLN A 143 -0.76 -17.78 11.06
C GLN A 143 -0.12 -16.81 10.07
N ILE A 144 -0.81 -16.56 8.98
CA ILE A 144 -0.47 -15.53 7.99
C ILE A 144 -1.61 -14.53 7.97
N VAL A 145 -1.26 -13.25 7.89
CA VAL A 145 -2.21 -12.17 7.63
C VAL A 145 -1.86 -11.58 6.27
N THR A 146 -2.87 -11.26 5.49
CA THR A 146 -2.69 -10.56 4.21
C THR A 146 -3.74 -9.46 4.05
N VAL A 147 -3.58 -8.60 3.05
CA VAL A 147 -4.36 -7.35 2.95
C VAL A 147 -5.54 -7.41 1.97
N SER A 148 -5.71 -8.53 1.26
CA SER A 148 -6.83 -8.75 0.34
C SER A 148 -7.15 -10.22 0.15
N HIS A 149 -8.35 -10.53 -0.33
CA HIS A 149 -8.72 -11.89 -0.73
C HIS A 149 -7.92 -12.35 -1.94
N PHE A 150 -7.61 -11.45 -2.86
CA PHE A 150 -6.70 -11.72 -3.96
C PHE A 150 -5.33 -12.20 -3.45
N SER A 151 -4.67 -11.45 -2.56
CA SER A 151 -3.38 -11.84 -2.00
C SER A 151 -3.45 -13.15 -1.20
N LYS A 152 -4.58 -13.44 -0.54
CA LYS A 152 -4.80 -14.73 0.11
C LYS A 152 -4.78 -15.88 -0.91
N GLN A 153 -5.53 -15.75 -2.00
CA GLN A 153 -5.56 -16.77 -3.07
C GLN A 153 -4.19 -16.92 -3.72
N ASP A 154 -3.49 -15.82 -3.96
CA ASP A 154 -2.15 -15.80 -4.54
C ASP A 154 -1.13 -16.54 -3.67
N ILE A 155 -1.12 -16.31 -2.34
CA ILE A 155 -0.28 -17.03 -1.38
C ILE A 155 -0.60 -18.53 -1.37
N VAL A 156 -1.88 -18.90 -1.39
CA VAL A 156 -2.30 -20.32 -1.45
C VAL A 156 -1.79 -20.98 -2.74
N ALA A 157 -2.01 -20.32 -3.88
CA ALA A 157 -1.65 -20.85 -5.20
C ALA A 157 -0.12 -21.03 -5.35
N HIS A 158 0.67 -20.03 -4.96
CA HIS A 158 2.11 -20.05 -5.14
C HIS A 158 2.86 -20.90 -4.09
N TYR A 159 2.39 -20.85 -2.84
CA TYR A 159 3.13 -21.48 -1.75
C TYR A 159 2.52 -22.81 -1.27
N GLY A 160 1.28 -23.10 -1.64
CA GLY A 160 0.60 -24.33 -1.18
C GLY A 160 0.30 -24.34 0.32
N VAL A 161 0.10 -23.14 0.92
CA VAL A 161 -0.23 -23.00 2.34
C VAL A 161 -1.73 -23.21 2.52
N ASP A 162 -2.14 -23.83 3.61
CA ASP A 162 -3.57 -23.99 3.93
C ASP A 162 -4.27 -22.63 4.04
N ALA A 163 -5.36 -22.45 3.31
CA ALA A 163 -6.18 -21.24 3.33
C ALA A 163 -6.74 -20.90 4.73
N ALA A 164 -6.96 -21.90 5.60
CA ALA A 164 -7.40 -21.73 6.97
C ALA A 164 -6.36 -21.00 7.84
N LYS A 165 -5.08 -21.10 7.48
CA LYS A 165 -3.95 -20.43 8.12
C LYS A 165 -3.86 -18.93 7.75
N ILE A 166 -4.64 -18.46 6.76
CA ILE A 166 -4.52 -17.12 6.21
C ILE A 166 -5.75 -16.28 6.57
N THR A 167 -5.55 -15.23 7.37
CA THR A 167 -6.56 -14.22 7.71
C THR A 167 -6.39 -13.00 6.81
N VAL A 168 -7.51 -12.43 6.32
CA VAL A 168 -7.50 -11.18 5.54
C VAL A 168 -7.77 -10.00 6.47
N ALA A 169 -6.87 -9.02 6.46
CA ALA A 169 -6.95 -7.77 7.22
C ALA A 169 -6.77 -6.60 6.23
N CYS A 170 -7.85 -6.19 5.58
CA CYS A 170 -7.85 -5.13 4.58
C CYS A 170 -7.38 -3.80 5.15
N ASN A 171 -6.57 -3.04 4.38
CA ASN A 171 -6.14 -1.71 4.79
C ASN A 171 -7.32 -0.74 4.96
N GLY A 172 -7.14 0.28 5.79
CA GLY A 172 -7.99 1.47 5.86
C GLY A 172 -7.33 2.67 5.19
N ALA A 173 -8.03 3.80 5.13
CA ALA A 173 -7.45 5.08 4.75
C ALA A 173 -7.08 5.92 5.98
N HIS A 174 -6.15 6.86 5.81
CA HIS A 174 -5.80 7.83 6.85
C HIS A 174 -6.96 8.83 7.05
N SER A 175 -7.22 9.25 8.29
CA SER A 175 -8.35 10.14 8.64
C SER A 175 -8.28 11.55 8.03
N ALA A 176 -7.12 11.94 7.48
CA ALA A 176 -6.97 13.19 6.75
C ALA A 176 -7.70 13.20 5.39
N TYR A 177 -7.90 12.02 4.78
CA TYR A 177 -8.65 11.94 3.51
C TYR A 177 -10.13 12.19 3.76
N LYS A 178 -10.63 13.29 3.22
CA LYS A 178 -12.01 13.76 3.33
C LYS A 178 -12.36 14.64 2.15
N PRO A 179 -13.66 14.78 1.82
CA PRO A 179 -14.10 15.70 0.78
C PRO A 179 -13.68 17.14 1.10
N LEU A 180 -13.30 17.88 0.06
CA LEU A 180 -13.01 19.30 0.13
C LEU A 180 -14.24 20.13 -0.21
N THR A 181 -14.34 21.37 0.34
CA THR A 181 -15.33 22.33 -0.13
C THR A 181 -14.98 22.80 -1.55
N TRP A 182 -15.94 23.43 -2.22
CA TRP A 182 -15.71 23.98 -3.56
C TRP A 182 -14.54 24.98 -3.57
N GLU A 183 -14.50 25.91 -2.61
CA GLU A 183 -13.44 26.91 -2.48
C GLU A 183 -12.06 26.28 -2.28
N GLN A 184 -11.98 25.23 -1.45
CA GLN A 184 -10.73 24.49 -1.22
C GLN A 184 -10.26 23.81 -2.50
N ARG A 185 -11.19 23.20 -3.26
CA ARG A 185 -10.86 22.55 -4.55
C ARG A 185 -10.30 23.54 -5.55
N GLU A 186 -10.93 24.74 -5.68
CA GLU A 186 -10.46 25.77 -6.61
C GLU A 186 -9.07 26.31 -6.23
N LEU A 187 -8.78 26.48 -4.93
CA LEU A 187 -7.44 26.85 -4.47
C LEU A 187 -6.39 25.81 -4.85
N VAL A 188 -6.67 24.52 -4.62
CA VAL A 188 -5.76 23.42 -4.97
C VAL A 188 -5.57 23.31 -6.48
N LYS A 189 -6.65 23.44 -7.29
CA LYS A 189 -6.53 23.45 -8.74
C LYS A 189 -5.66 24.62 -9.22
N LYS A 190 -5.82 25.80 -8.64
CA LYS A 190 -4.99 26.97 -8.99
C LYS A 190 -3.52 26.72 -8.68
N GLU A 191 -3.22 26.08 -7.55
CA GLU A 191 -1.85 25.80 -7.11
C GLU A 191 -1.18 24.70 -7.96
N TYR A 192 -1.89 23.59 -8.23
CA TYR A 192 -1.31 22.39 -8.83
C TYR A 192 -1.69 22.14 -10.29
N ALA A 193 -2.72 22.81 -10.81
CA ALA A 193 -3.23 22.53 -12.16
C ALA A 193 -3.56 23.81 -12.96
N GLN A 194 -3.02 24.97 -12.56
CA GLN A 194 -3.24 26.25 -13.24
C GLN A 194 -4.73 26.66 -13.30
N GLY A 195 -5.53 26.19 -12.34
CA GLY A 195 -6.97 26.39 -12.29
C GLY A 195 -7.81 25.40 -13.11
N GLU A 196 -7.19 24.45 -13.80
CA GLU A 196 -7.87 23.48 -14.65
C GLU A 196 -8.26 22.20 -13.87
N GLU A 197 -9.24 21.48 -14.38
CA GLU A 197 -9.56 20.14 -13.90
C GLU A 197 -8.43 19.16 -14.21
N TYR A 198 -8.25 18.12 -13.37
CA TYR A 198 -7.19 17.17 -13.59
C TYR A 198 -7.54 15.74 -13.16
N PHE A 199 -6.99 14.78 -13.91
CA PHE A 199 -6.82 13.42 -13.43
C PHE A 199 -5.61 13.34 -12.51
N ILE A 200 -5.67 12.44 -11.52
CA ILE A 200 -4.56 12.23 -10.60
C ILE A 200 -4.05 10.78 -10.65
N PHE A 201 -2.74 10.64 -10.61
CA PHE A 201 -2.05 9.41 -10.22
C PHE A 201 -1.30 9.67 -8.91
N ALA A 202 -1.43 8.78 -7.92
CA ALA A 202 -0.73 8.89 -6.64
C ALA A 202 -0.01 7.57 -6.31
N GLY A 203 1.32 7.63 -6.12
CA GLY A 203 2.14 6.48 -5.76
C GLY A 203 3.58 6.58 -6.22
N ALA A 204 4.48 5.76 -5.65
CA ALA A 204 5.86 5.70 -6.13
C ALA A 204 5.91 5.29 -7.60
N LEU A 205 6.73 5.98 -8.40
CA LEU A 205 6.87 5.72 -9.84
C LEU A 205 7.73 4.47 -10.07
N HIS A 206 7.08 3.33 -9.97
CA HIS A 206 7.66 1.99 -10.12
C HIS A 206 7.03 1.30 -11.34
N PRO A 207 7.73 0.49 -12.14
CA PRO A 207 7.20 -0.13 -13.36
C PRO A 207 5.84 -0.80 -13.17
N ARG A 208 5.61 -1.54 -12.06
CA ARG A 208 4.31 -2.18 -11.81
C ARG A 208 3.14 -1.21 -11.63
N LYS A 209 3.40 0.09 -11.38
CA LYS A 209 2.37 1.13 -11.30
C LYS A 209 1.93 1.63 -12.67
N ASN A 210 2.64 1.24 -13.73
CA ASN A 210 2.25 1.39 -15.13
C ASN A 210 2.04 2.85 -15.57
N VAL A 211 2.89 3.75 -15.06
CA VAL A 211 2.78 5.19 -15.35
C VAL A 211 3.02 5.48 -16.82
N VAL A 212 3.86 4.71 -17.53
CA VAL A 212 4.12 4.86 -18.98
C VAL A 212 2.83 4.66 -19.78
N ALA A 213 2.06 3.59 -19.49
CA ALA A 213 0.77 3.37 -20.15
C ALA A 213 -0.24 4.49 -19.82
N LEU A 214 -0.25 5.00 -18.58
CA LEU A 214 -1.06 6.15 -18.22
C LEU A 214 -0.71 7.39 -19.05
N LEU A 215 0.57 7.69 -19.23
CA LEU A 215 1.03 8.84 -20.06
C LEU A 215 0.61 8.67 -21.52
N LYS A 216 0.77 7.47 -22.10
CA LYS A 216 0.31 7.17 -23.47
C LYS A 216 -1.21 7.33 -23.60
N ALA A 217 -1.97 6.80 -22.65
CA ALA A 217 -3.43 6.93 -22.59
C ALA A 217 -3.86 8.41 -22.46
N PHE A 218 -3.15 9.20 -21.66
CA PHE A 218 -3.42 10.63 -21.53
C PHE A 218 -3.21 11.38 -22.87
N VAL A 219 -2.18 11.04 -23.62
CA VAL A 219 -1.97 11.59 -24.98
C VAL A 219 -3.15 11.26 -25.91
N LEU A 220 -3.65 10.00 -25.89
CA LEU A 220 -4.82 9.59 -26.67
C LEU A 220 -6.07 10.34 -26.22
N PHE A 221 -6.29 10.47 -24.92
CA PHE A 221 -7.39 11.23 -24.33
C PHE A 221 -7.36 12.70 -24.78
N LYS A 222 -6.22 13.38 -24.71
CA LYS A 222 -6.05 14.79 -25.12
C LYS A 222 -6.34 15.00 -26.62
N LYS A 223 -5.81 14.13 -27.48
CA LYS A 223 -6.05 14.19 -28.93
C LYS A 223 -7.54 14.10 -29.29
N ARG A 224 -8.29 13.26 -28.57
CA ARG A 224 -9.72 13.02 -28.85
C ARG A 224 -10.64 14.10 -28.31
N ASN A 225 -10.37 14.53 -27.09
CA ASN A 225 -11.32 15.41 -26.37
C ASN A 225 -10.99 16.89 -26.50
N ARG A 226 -9.78 17.27 -26.97
CA ARG A 226 -9.32 18.66 -27.15
C ARG A 226 -9.64 19.55 -25.95
N THR A 227 -9.31 19.07 -24.75
CA THR A 227 -9.65 19.69 -23.46
C THR A 227 -8.41 20.28 -22.77
N ASN A 228 -8.60 21.22 -21.83
CA ASN A 228 -7.55 21.74 -20.97
C ASN A 228 -7.23 20.82 -19.76
N MET A 229 -7.93 19.68 -19.63
CA MET A 229 -7.71 18.71 -18.57
C MET A 229 -6.23 18.39 -18.39
N LYS A 230 -5.75 18.46 -17.15
CA LYS A 230 -4.37 18.14 -16.77
C LYS A 230 -4.25 16.70 -16.25
N LEU A 231 -3.02 16.21 -16.14
CA LEU A 231 -2.67 15.01 -15.40
C LEU A 231 -1.69 15.38 -14.29
N VAL A 232 -2.07 15.21 -13.05
CA VAL A 232 -1.19 15.44 -11.89
C VAL A 232 -0.62 14.11 -11.43
N VAL A 233 0.71 13.98 -11.43
CA VAL A 233 1.44 12.79 -11.03
C VAL A 233 2.14 13.08 -9.71
N VAL A 234 1.68 12.41 -8.64
CA VAL A 234 2.23 12.56 -7.29
C VAL A 234 2.97 11.29 -6.89
N GLY A 235 4.25 11.43 -6.57
CA GLY A 235 5.06 10.32 -6.09
C GLY A 235 6.55 10.51 -6.36
N ARG A 236 7.37 9.80 -5.59
CA ARG A 236 8.82 9.80 -5.80
C ARG A 236 9.19 8.87 -6.95
N LEU A 237 10.26 9.20 -7.66
CA LEU A 237 10.92 8.27 -8.56
C LEU A 237 11.41 7.07 -7.75
N ALA A 238 11.08 5.87 -8.20
CA ALA A 238 11.52 4.61 -7.61
C ALA A 238 12.56 3.91 -8.52
N TRP A 239 12.67 2.63 -8.44
CA TRP A 239 13.59 1.84 -9.26
C TRP A 239 13.08 1.69 -10.69
N ASN A 240 13.99 1.72 -11.71
CA ASN A 240 13.69 1.57 -13.16
C ASN A 240 12.66 2.59 -13.67
N TYR A 241 12.97 3.87 -13.54
CA TYR A 241 12.10 4.99 -13.93
C TYR A 241 12.51 5.67 -15.25
N GLU A 242 13.55 5.18 -15.93
CA GLU A 242 14.14 5.80 -17.11
C GLU A 242 13.14 5.98 -18.25
N GLU A 243 12.25 4.99 -18.47
CA GLU A 243 11.19 5.07 -19.48
C GLU A 243 10.16 6.17 -19.15
N VAL A 244 9.85 6.36 -17.86
CA VAL A 244 8.95 7.45 -17.40
C VAL A 244 9.58 8.81 -17.68
N GLU A 245 10.90 8.98 -17.42
CA GLU A 245 11.61 10.23 -17.70
C GLU A 245 11.66 10.52 -19.21
N GLN A 246 11.96 9.51 -20.02
CA GLN A 246 11.97 9.66 -21.47
C GLN A 246 10.59 10.10 -21.98
N MET A 247 9.51 9.45 -21.51
CA MET A 247 8.14 9.85 -21.87
C MET A 247 7.83 11.27 -21.42
N ARG A 248 8.16 11.64 -20.18
CA ARG A 248 7.95 12.99 -19.65
C ARG A 248 8.53 14.07 -20.56
N ASP A 249 9.73 13.84 -21.08
CA ASP A 249 10.46 14.86 -21.83
C ASP A 249 10.06 14.92 -23.31
N THR A 250 9.54 13.82 -23.89
CA THR A 250 9.30 13.69 -25.33
C THR A 250 7.83 13.61 -25.75
N MET A 251 6.90 13.31 -24.80
CA MET A 251 5.49 13.08 -25.15
C MET A 251 4.79 14.36 -25.62
N PRO A 252 3.79 14.24 -26.52
CA PRO A 252 2.85 15.32 -26.80
C PRO A 252 2.08 15.72 -25.54
N PHE A 253 1.73 17.02 -25.43
CA PHE A 253 1.01 17.56 -24.26
C PHE A 253 1.76 17.44 -22.92
N LYS A 254 3.09 17.34 -22.92
CA LYS A 254 3.90 17.27 -21.70
C LYS A 254 3.66 18.44 -20.75
N GLU A 255 3.29 19.62 -21.25
CA GLU A 255 2.96 20.82 -20.46
C GLU A 255 1.62 20.68 -19.69
N ASP A 256 0.82 19.66 -20.04
CA ASP A 256 -0.41 19.33 -19.33
C ASP A 256 -0.21 18.22 -18.29
N VAL A 257 1.02 17.71 -18.14
CA VAL A 257 1.39 16.73 -17.10
C VAL A 257 2.22 17.41 -16.01
N ILE A 258 1.66 17.48 -14.81
CA ILE A 258 2.27 18.16 -13.67
C ILE A 258 2.88 17.12 -12.71
N TRP A 259 4.19 17.24 -12.50
CA TRP A 259 4.97 16.35 -11.65
C TRP A 259 5.19 16.99 -10.28
N VAL A 260 4.54 16.48 -9.24
CA VAL A 260 4.60 17.08 -7.89
C VAL A 260 5.72 16.46 -7.05
N GLY A 261 6.16 15.25 -7.38
CA GLY A 261 7.15 14.52 -6.56
C GLY A 261 6.53 13.93 -5.29
N TYR A 262 7.35 13.76 -4.24
CA TYR A 262 6.87 13.27 -2.95
C TYR A 262 6.03 14.34 -2.24
N SER A 263 4.90 13.94 -1.73
CA SER A 263 4.02 14.81 -0.92
C SER A 263 3.73 14.17 0.43
N GLU A 264 3.68 14.97 1.47
CA GLU A 264 3.22 14.54 2.78
C GLU A 264 1.71 14.29 2.78
N VAL A 265 1.21 13.53 3.76
CA VAL A 265 -0.19 13.08 3.81
C VAL A 265 -1.17 14.23 3.66
N ASN A 266 -1.00 15.33 4.38
CA ASN A 266 -1.93 16.47 4.34
C ASN A 266 -1.98 17.13 2.95
N GLN A 267 -0.83 17.29 2.31
CA GLN A 267 -0.73 17.83 0.95
C GLN A 267 -1.36 16.85 -0.06
N LEU A 268 -1.02 15.55 0.04
CA LEU A 268 -1.56 14.52 -0.83
C LEU A 268 -3.08 14.42 -0.75
N CYS A 269 -3.66 14.50 0.47
CA CYS A 269 -5.10 14.53 0.68
C CYS A 269 -5.77 15.67 -0.07
N SER A 270 -5.16 16.86 -0.05
CA SER A 270 -5.70 18.03 -0.75
C SER A 270 -5.65 17.84 -2.26
N ILE A 271 -4.51 17.37 -2.79
CA ILE A 271 -4.34 17.14 -4.22
C ILE A 271 -5.30 16.02 -4.71
N ILE A 272 -5.48 14.94 -3.96
CA ILE A 272 -6.47 13.90 -4.32
C ILE A 272 -7.88 14.49 -4.23
N GLY A 273 -8.21 15.21 -3.16
CA GLY A 273 -9.57 15.73 -2.92
C GLY A 273 -10.05 16.76 -3.93
N ALA A 274 -9.13 17.43 -4.65
CA ALA A 274 -9.48 18.39 -5.71
C ALA A 274 -9.47 17.76 -7.12
N ALA A 275 -9.05 16.50 -7.26
CA ALA A 275 -8.99 15.84 -8.55
C ALA A 275 -10.38 15.57 -9.13
N TYR A 276 -10.46 15.51 -10.47
CA TYR A 276 -11.65 15.12 -11.21
C TYR A 276 -11.92 13.61 -11.08
N ALA A 277 -10.86 12.81 -11.27
CA ALA A 277 -10.86 11.37 -11.02
C ALA A 277 -9.42 10.87 -10.81
N MET A 278 -9.28 9.78 -10.05
CA MET A 278 -8.03 9.03 -9.96
C MET A 278 -7.90 8.07 -11.12
N VAL A 279 -6.69 7.94 -11.70
CA VAL A 279 -6.36 6.92 -12.70
C VAL A 279 -5.22 6.06 -12.18
N TYR A 280 -5.50 4.79 -11.90
CA TYR A 280 -4.58 3.89 -11.23
C TYR A 280 -4.47 2.54 -11.96
N PRO A 281 -3.80 2.51 -13.15
CA PRO A 281 -3.76 1.35 -14.02
C PRO A 281 -2.63 0.38 -13.64
N SER A 282 -2.43 0.13 -12.34
CA SER A 282 -1.37 -0.75 -11.84
C SER A 282 -1.49 -2.16 -12.40
N LEU A 283 -0.34 -2.75 -12.76
CA LEU A 283 -0.26 -4.15 -13.21
C LEU A 283 -0.53 -5.14 -12.07
N PHE A 284 -0.08 -4.79 -10.87
CA PHE A 284 -0.19 -5.66 -9.71
C PHE A 284 -0.16 -4.86 -8.39
N GLU A 285 -1.08 -5.17 -7.47
CA GLU A 285 -1.15 -4.61 -6.12
C GLU A 285 -1.60 -5.67 -5.11
N GLY A 286 -1.07 -5.58 -3.90
CA GLY A 286 -1.59 -6.35 -2.78
C GLY A 286 -2.94 -5.84 -2.27
N PHE A 287 -3.18 -4.50 -2.40
CA PHE A 287 -4.45 -3.88 -1.99
C PHE A 287 -4.86 -2.74 -2.92
N GLY A 288 -4.10 -1.65 -3.00
CA GLY A 288 -4.46 -0.46 -3.76
C GLY A 288 -5.00 0.67 -2.87
N ILE A 289 -4.26 1.02 -1.81
CA ILE A 289 -4.63 2.09 -0.86
C ILE A 289 -5.05 3.39 -1.55
N PRO A 290 -4.40 3.88 -2.63
CA PRO A 290 -4.80 5.12 -3.29
C PRO A 290 -6.24 5.15 -3.79
N ILE A 291 -6.81 4.00 -4.20
CA ILE A 291 -8.22 3.91 -4.60
C ILE A 291 -9.12 4.24 -3.41
N LEU A 292 -8.82 3.63 -2.25
CA LEU A 292 -9.59 3.90 -1.04
C LEU A 292 -9.44 5.36 -0.57
N GLU A 293 -8.24 5.92 -0.69
CA GLU A 293 -7.95 7.33 -0.38
C GLU A 293 -8.78 8.27 -1.26
N SER A 294 -8.88 7.99 -2.57
CA SER A 294 -9.72 8.77 -3.48
C SER A 294 -11.21 8.67 -3.10
N TYR A 295 -11.67 7.50 -2.72
CA TYR A 295 -13.06 7.28 -2.29
C TYR A 295 -13.40 8.07 -1.03
N TYR A 296 -12.47 8.16 -0.06
CA TYR A 296 -12.67 8.99 1.12
C TYR A 296 -12.71 10.50 0.81
N CYS A 297 -12.12 10.92 -0.31
CA CYS A 297 -12.18 12.28 -0.82
C CYS A 297 -13.39 12.56 -1.74
N ASP A 298 -14.30 11.61 -1.92
CA ASP A 298 -15.40 11.67 -2.90
C ASP A 298 -14.91 11.86 -4.35
N VAL A 299 -13.75 11.27 -4.67
CA VAL A 299 -13.15 11.27 -6.00
C VAL A 299 -13.27 9.88 -6.61
N PRO A 300 -13.90 9.72 -7.79
CA PRO A 300 -14.08 8.43 -8.44
C PRO A 300 -12.76 7.92 -9.01
N ALA A 301 -12.67 6.61 -9.28
CA ALA A 301 -11.44 5.99 -9.76
C ALA A 301 -11.64 5.21 -11.07
N ILE A 302 -10.57 5.25 -11.89
CA ILE A 302 -10.35 4.38 -13.05
C ILE A 302 -9.21 3.44 -12.64
N VAL A 303 -9.44 2.13 -12.62
CA VAL A 303 -8.50 1.15 -12.06
C VAL A 303 -8.37 -0.06 -12.98
N SER A 304 -7.25 -0.78 -12.86
CA SER A 304 -7.05 -2.01 -13.64
C SER A 304 -7.97 -3.15 -13.20
N THR A 305 -8.22 -4.08 -14.13
CA THR A 305 -8.97 -5.33 -13.87
C THR A 305 -8.15 -6.40 -13.15
N THR A 306 -6.85 -6.14 -12.84
CA THR A 306 -5.89 -7.12 -12.33
C THR A 306 -5.74 -7.07 -10.80
N SER A 307 -5.24 -8.15 -10.23
CA SER A 307 -4.87 -8.29 -8.82
C SER A 307 -6.00 -7.92 -7.84
N SER A 308 -5.70 -7.17 -6.78
CA SER A 308 -6.68 -6.72 -5.78
C SER A 308 -7.54 -5.53 -6.23
N MET A 309 -7.29 -4.94 -7.41
CA MET A 309 -8.00 -3.75 -7.87
C MET A 309 -9.52 -3.92 -7.91
N PRO A 310 -10.08 -5.06 -8.43
CA PRO A 310 -11.54 -5.29 -8.42
C PRO A 310 -12.13 -5.42 -7.02
N GLU A 311 -11.37 -5.96 -6.05
CA GLU A 311 -11.81 -6.08 -4.66
C GLU A 311 -11.95 -4.70 -3.99
N VAL A 312 -10.98 -3.82 -4.21
CA VAL A 312 -10.96 -2.48 -3.60
C VAL A 312 -11.80 -1.48 -4.38
N GLY A 313 -11.86 -1.59 -5.70
CA GLY A 313 -12.69 -0.75 -6.56
C GLY A 313 -14.19 -1.05 -6.43
N GLY A 314 -14.54 -2.33 -6.28
CA GLY A 314 -15.94 -2.78 -6.19
C GLY A 314 -16.76 -2.40 -7.42
N ASP A 315 -18.00 -1.98 -7.22
CA ASP A 315 -18.88 -1.44 -8.27
C ASP A 315 -18.79 0.10 -8.38
N ALA A 316 -17.78 0.69 -7.75
CA ALA A 316 -17.56 2.13 -7.63
C ALA A 316 -16.42 2.66 -8.52
N ALA A 317 -15.84 1.82 -9.38
CA ALA A 317 -14.76 2.18 -10.29
C ALA A 317 -15.13 1.90 -11.76
N LEU A 318 -14.45 2.59 -12.68
CA LEU A 318 -14.32 2.14 -14.07
C LEU A 318 -13.10 1.22 -14.18
N TYR A 319 -13.26 0.11 -14.89
CA TYR A 319 -12.22 -0.89 -15.04
C TYR A 319 -11.59 -0.86 -16.42
N VAL A 320 -10.26 -1.01 -16.44
CA VAL A 320 -9.45 -0.97 -17.65
C VAL A 320 -8.50 -2.16 -17.74
N ASP A 321 -8.18 -2.58 -18.96
CA ASP A 321 -7.03 -3.45 -19.19
C ASP A 321 -5.75 -2.59 -19.05
N PRO A 322 -4.89 -2.86 -18.06
CA PRO A 322 -3.66 -2.09 -17.86
C PRO A 322 -2.63 -2.28 -18.98
N MET A 323 -2.78 -3.30 -19.82
CA MET A 323 -1.90 -3.56 -20.98
C MET A 323 -2.38 -2.87 -22.25
N ASP A 324 -3.54 -2.22 -22.24
CA ASP A 324 -4.13 -1.51 -23.37
C ASP A 324 -4.28 -0.01 -23.09
N ASP A 325 -3.36 0.80 -23.63
CA ASP A 325 -3.39 2.27 -23.51
C ASP A 325 -4.73 2.86 -24.00
N GLN A 326 -5.38 2.17 -24.97
CA GLN A 326 -6.65 2.55 -25.54
C GLN A 326 -7.79 2.36 -24.55
N SER A 327 -7.82 1.23 -23.83
CA SER A 327 -8.78 0.94 -22.78
C SER A 327 -8.72 2.00 -21.67
N ILE A 328 -7.51 2.41 -21.26
CA ILE A 328 -7.31 3.47 -20.27
C ILE A 328 -7.84 4.81 -20.80
N ALA A 329 -7.51 5.17 -22.06
CA ALA A 329 -7.93 6.42 -22.67
C ALA A 329 -9.44 6.50 -22.88
N ASP A 330 -10.09 5.37 -23.19
CA ASP A 330 -11.55 5.27 -23.34
C ASP A 330 -12.25 5.50 -22.00
N ALA A 331 -11.78 4.87 -20.93
CA ALA A 331 -12.32 5.09 -19.58
C ALA A 331 -12.11 6.54 -19.10
N MET A 332 -10.94 7.16 -19.40
CA MET A 332 -10.72 8.59 -19.13
C MET A 332 -11.73 9.46 -19.90
N SER A 333 -11.98 9.13 -21.18
CA SER A 333 -12.94 9.87 -22.01
C SER A 333 -14.38 9.67 -21.54
N GLN A 334 -14.74 8.48 -21.11
CA GLN A 334 -16.04 8.16 -20.54
C GLN A 334 -16.25 8.93 -19.23
N MET A 335 -15.30 8.89 -18.32
CA MET A 335 -15.34 9.62 -17.04
C MET A 335 -15.49 11.13 -17.28
N TYR A 336 -14.81 11.68 -18.29
CA TYR A 336 -14.84 13.09 -18.63
C TYR A 336 -16.18 13.54 -19.24
N LYS A 337 -16.81 12.70 -20.08
CA LYS A 337 -18.04 13.06 -20.82
C LYS A 337 -19.32 12.76 -20.06
N ASP A 338 -19.30 11.78 -19.17
CA ASP A 338 -20.48 11.29 -18.48
C ASP A 338 -20.48 11.70 -17.00
N GLU A 339 -20.93 12.93 -16.76
CA GLU A 339 -21.03 13.48 -15.39
C GLU A 339 -22.06 12.71 -14.53
N LEU A 340 -23.09 12.09 -15.15
CA LEU A 340 -24.04 11.27 -14.42
C LEU A 340 -23.39 10.00 -13.89
N LEU A 341 -22.64 9.31 -14.74
CA LEU A 341 -21.85 8.14 -14.35
C LEU A 341 -20.85 8.50 -13.25
N ARG A 342 -20.13 9.61 -13.42
CA ARG A 342 -19.19 10.10 -12.42
C ARG A 342 -19.84 10.28 -11.05
N LYS A 343 -21.01 10.92 -10.98
CA LYS A 343 -21.78 11.08 -9.74
C LYS A 343 -22.24 9.75 -9.16
N GLN A 344 -22.69 8.82 -9.98
CA GLN A 344 -23.09 7.48 -9.54
C GLN A 344 -21.93 6.71 -8.92
N LEU A 345 -20.74 6.78 -9.52
CA LEU A 345 -19.53 6.13 -8.99
C LEU A 345 -19.13 6.72 -7.64
N ILE A 346 -19.22 8.04 -7.45
CA ILE A 346 -18.98 8.69 -6.16
C ILE A 346 -19.94 8.18 -5.09
N GLU A 347 -21.24 8.09 -5.38
CA GLU A 347 -22.21 7.61 -4.38
C GLU A 347 -21.97 6.13 -4.02
N LYS A 348 -21.65 5.28 -5.00
CA LYS A 348 -21.24 3.89 -4.75
C LYS A 348 -19.97 3.81 -3.90
N ALA A 349 -18.98 4.67 -4.18
CA ALA A 349 -17.72 4.74 -3.43
C ALA A 349 -17.94 5.07 -1.95
N LYS A 350 -18.88 5.98 -1.62
CA LYS A 350 -19.23 6.32 -0.24
C LYS A 350 -19.72 5.12 0.56
N VAL A 351 -20.47 4.24 -0.08
CA VAL A 351 -20.94 2.98 0.55
C VAL A 351 -19.82 1.96 0.61
N HIS A 352 -19.10 1.77 -0.51
CA HIS A 352 -18.08 0.72 -0.61
C HIS A 352 -16.91 0.91 0.34
N ARG A 353 -16.41 2.16 0.51
CA ARG A 353 -15.28 2.49 1.40
C ARG A 353 -15.49 2.11 2.86
N THR A 354 -16.76 2.01 3.34
CA THR A 354 -17.07 1.65 4.73
C THR A 354 -16.70 0.20 5.09
N LYS A 355 -16.46 -0.64 4.09
CA LYS A 355 -15.98 -2.01 4.27
C LYS A 355 -14.53 -2.05 4.78
N PHE A 356 -13.73 -1.01 4.50
CA PHE A 356 -12.28 -0.95 4.70
C PHE A 356 -11.92 0.06 5.79
N THR A 357 -11.63 -0.41 6.99
CA THR A 357 -11.25 0.45 8.12
C THR A 357 -10.07 -0.13 8.87
N TRP A 358 -9.24 0.73 9.45
CA TRP A 358 -8.13 0.29 10.30
C TRP A 358 -8.58 -0.45 11.55
N ASP A 359 -9.79 -0.20 12.06
CA ASP A 359 -10.34 -0.91 13.21
C ASP A 359 -10.62 -2.38 12.85
N LYS A 360 -11.23 -2.63 11.69
CA LYS A 360 -11.43 -4.01 11.17
C LYS A 360 -10.10 -4.71 10.90
N ALA A 361 -9.11 -3.98 10.34
CA ALA A 361 -7.79 -4.54 10.09
C ALA A 361 -7.08 -4.93 11.39
N ALA A 362 -7.13 -4.07 12.41
CA ALA A 362 -6.54 -4.33 13.71
C ALA A 362 -7.21 -5.52 14.40
N GLU A 363 -8.55 -5.60 14.36
CA GLU A 363 -9.30 -6.73 14.92
C GLU A 363 -8.94 -8.04 14.21
N ALA A 364 -8.90 -8.06 12.87
CA ALA A 364 -8.53 -9.25 12.12
C ALA A 364 -7.09 -9.71 12.42
N LEU A 365 -6.15 -8.76 12.54
CA LEU A 365 -4.77 -9.05 12.96
C LEU A 365 -4.74 -9.60 14.38
N TRP A 366 -5.49 -9.01 15.32
CA TRP A 366 -5.58 -9.47 16.70
C TRP A 366 -6.10 -10.90 16.80
N GLN A 367 -7.18 -11.21 16.08
CA GLN A 367 -7.72 -12.57 16.02
C GLN A 367 -6.71 -13.59 15.46
N ALA A 368 -5.88 -13.20 14.47
CA ALA A 368 -4.82 -14.05 13.97
C ALA A 368 -3.69 -14.26 15.00
N LEU A 369 -3.38 -13.25 15.83
CA LEU A 369 -2.44 -13.40 16.95
C LEU A 369 -2.95 -14.39 18.00
N LEU A 370 -4.23 -14.31 18.37
CA LEU A 370 -4.83 -15.25 19.32
C LEU A 370 -4.84 -16.69 18.78
N LYS A 371 -5.20 -16.89 17.51
CA LYS A 371 -5.18 -18.21 16.86
C LYS A 371 -3.79 -18.83 16.80
N ALA A 372 -2.73 -18.03 16.77
CA ALA A 372 -1.37 -18.53 16.68
C ALA A 372 -0.84 -19.13 17.99
N VAL A 373 -1.52 -18.85 19.14
CA VAL A 373 -1.16 -19.33 20.49
C VAL A 373 -2.20 -20.26 21.08
N ALA A 374 -3.36 -20.42 20.44
CA ALA A 374 -4.38 -21.41 20.78
C ALA A 374 -3.93 -22.82 20.35
#